data_c4d1ba0a631b9f19d3ce273d44a8aa8b
#
_entry.id   c4d1ba0a631b9f19d3ce273d44a8aa8b
#
_cell.length_a   1.000
_cell.length_b   1.000
_cell.length_c   1.000
_cell.angle_alpha   90.00
_cell.angle_beta   90.00
_cell.angle_gamma   90.00
#
_symmetry.space_group_name_H-M   'P 1'
#
loop_
_entity.id
_entity.type
_entity.pdbx_description
1 polymer ?
#
loop_
_entity_poly.entity_id
_entity_poly.type
_entity_poly.pdbx_seq_one_letter_code
_entity_poly.pdbx_strand_id
1 'polypeptide(L)'
;MFYSVEERESTMNFITKAPVMLCGGDYNPDQWLDRPDILAKDVELMEKAHVNVVTLGVFSWSTIEPQEGEFHLDWLADIIHNLYAHGISTILATPSAARPAWLAQKYPEVRRVRGDRVRELYNRRQNHCYTSPIYREKVAIIDRKLAERFGDDP
;
A
#
# COMPACT_ATOMS: atom_id res chain seq x y z
N MET A 1 -25.08 -37.90 -0.27
CA MET A 1 -25.75 -36.62 -0.49
C MET A 1 -24.87 -35.84 -1.45
N PHE A 2 -25.23 -35.83 -2.73
CA PHE A 2 -24.41 -35.18 -3.77
C PHE A 2 -24.88 -33.73 -3.87
N TYR A 3 -24.00 -32.78 -3.56
CA TYR A 3 -24.23 -31.37 -3.82
C TYR A 3 -24.24 -31.13 -5.33
N SER A 4 -25.20 -30.40 -5.86
CA SER A 4 -25.29 -30.08 -7.27
C SER A 4 -24.13 -29.21 -7.74
N VAL A 5 -23.74 -29.34 -9.01
CA VAL A 5 -22.65 -28.56 -9.61
C VAL A 5 -22.93 -27.04 -9.53
N GLU A 6 -24.20 -26.64 -9.56
CA GLU A 6 -24.64 -25.23 -9.46
C GLU A 6 -24.32 -24.59 -8.10
N GLU A 7 -24.36 -25.36 -6.99
CA GLU A 7 -24.00 -24.83 -5.67
C GLU A 7 -22.49 -24.63 -5.49
N ARG A 8 -21.65 -25.27 -6.33
CA ARG A 8 -20.19 -25.07 -6.31
C ARG A 8 -19.75 -23.81 -7.06
N GLU A 9 -20.48 -23.35 -8.06
CA GLU A 9 -20.15 -22.14 -8.81
C GLU A 9 -20.45 -20.88 -7.99
N SER A 10 -21.48 -20.87 -7.13
CA SER A 10 -21.86 -19.70 -6.33
C SER A 10 -20.89 -19.42 -5.17
N THR A 11 -20.07 -20.39 -4.77
CA THR A 11 -19.12 -20.26 -3.65
C THR A 11 -17.69 -19.88 -4.08
N MET A 12 -17.40 -19.83 -5.39
CA MET A 12 -16.04 -19.57 -5.88
C MET A 12 -15.76 -18.15 -6.39
N ASN A 13 -16.75 -17.27 -6.43
CA ASN A 13 -16.53 -15.86 -6.79
C ASN A 13 -16.16 -15.01 -5.57
N PHE A 14 -14.99 -15.25 -5.02
CA PHE A 14 -14.44 -14.48 -3.89
C PHE A 14 -14.12 -13.03 -4.29
N ILE A 15 -13.82 -12.76 -5.57
CA ILE A 15 -13.47 -11.45 -6.09
C ILE A 15 -14.27 -11.21 -7.36
N THR A 16 -15.39 -10.52 -7.25
CA THR A 16 -16.28 -10.23 -8.38
C THR A 16 -15.64 -9.31 -9.43
N LYS A 17 -14.64 -8.50 -9.03
CA LYS A 17 -13.92 -7.57 -9.90
C LYS A 17 -12.67 -8.18 -10.57
N ALA A 18 -12.25 -9.39 -10.19
CA ALA A 18 -11.08 -10.06 -10.75
C ALA A 18 -11.43 -11.48 -11.21
N PRO A 19 -12.07 -11.63 -12.39
CA PRO A 19 -12.55 -12.92 -12.89
C PRO A 19 -11.43 -13.83 -13.43
N VAL A 20 -10.19 -13.37 -13.39
CA VAL A 20 -9.01 -14.06 -13.90
C VAL A 20 -7.97 -14.28 -12.79
N MET A 21 -7.02 -15.19 -13.06
CA MET A 21 -5.88 -15.38 -12.15
C MET A 21 -5.07 -14.08 -12.06
N LEU A 22 -4.85 -13.59 -10.84
CA LEU A 22 -4.05 -12.39 -10.59
C LEU A 22 -2.56 -12.74 -10.68
N CYS A 23 -1.83 -11.95 -11.47
CA CYS A 23 -0.38 -12.09 -11.68
C CYS A 23 0.28 -10.72 -11.57
N GLY A 24 1.21 -10.58 -10.62
CA GLY A 24 1.93 -9.32 -10.40
C GLY A 24 2.72 -9.32 -9.11
N GLY A 25 3.08 -8.15 -8.62
CA GLY A 25 3.89 -7.98 -7.41
C GLY A 25 3.82 -6.57 -6.83
N ASP A 26 4.74 -6.25 -5.92
CA ASP A 26 4.85 -4.91 -5.35
C ASP A 26 5.35 -3.92 -6.40
N TYR A 27 4.72 -2.74 -6.45
CA TYR A 27 5.13 -1.62 -7.28
C TYR A 27 5.31 -0.37 -6.42
N ASN A 28 6.45 0.29 -6.53
CA ASN A 28 6.83 1.44 -5.71
C ASN A 28 7.17 2.66 -6.58
N PRO A 29 6.19 3.29 -7.25
CA PRO A 29 6.36 4.42 -8.14
C PRO A 29 6.76 5.71 -7.42
N ASP A 30 6.53 5.81 -6.12
CA ASP A 30 6.88 6.96 -5.28
C ASP A 30 8.37 7.33 -5.34
N GLN A 31 9.23 6.40 -5.77
CA GLN A 31 10.66 6.64 -6.01
C GLN A 31 10.95 7.38 -7.32
N TRP A 32 9.98 7.50 -8.22
CA TRP A 32 10.14 7.99 -9.59
C TRP A 32 9.14 9.06 -10.01
N LEU A 33 8.52 9.76 -9.03
CA LEU A 33 7.48 10.76 -9.33
C LEU A 33 7.98 11.94 -10.14
N ASP A 34 9.28 12.22 -10.10
CA ASP A 34 9.96 13.22 -10.91
C ASP A 34 10.44 12.70 -12.29
N ARG A 35 10.17 11.40 -12.58
CA ARG A 35 10.62 10.71 -13.79
C ARG A 35 9.45 10.04 -14.53
N PRO A 36 8.60 10.84 -15.22
CA PRO A 36 7.45 10.31 -15.95
C PRO A 36 7.83 9.32 -17.07
N ASP A 37 9.05 9.44 -17.59
CA ASP A 37 9.60 8.49 -18.57
C ASP A 37 9.79 7.07 -17.97
N ILE A 38 10.19 6.97 -16.71
CA ILE A 38 10.32 5.68 -16.00
C ILE A 38 8.92 5.12 -15.72
N LEU A 39 7.99 5.93 -15.19
CA LEU A 39 6.63 5.48 -14.89
C LEU A 39 5.92 4.94 -16.14
N ALA A 40 6.06 5.63 -17.29
CA ALA A 40 5.52 5.15 -18.56
C ALA A 40 6.18 3.84 -19.02
N LYS A 41 7.50 3.71 -18.82
CA LYS A 41 8.22 2.48 -19.18
C LYS A 41 7.85 1.31 -18.30
N ASP A 42 7.60 1.54 -17.02
CA ASP A 42 7.15 0.51 -16.07
C ASP A 42 5.82 -0.10 -16.53
N VAL A 43 4.85 0.74 -16.91
CA VAL A 43 3.55 0.29 -17.41
C VAL A 43 3.72 -0.53 -18.71
N GLU A 44 4.51 -0.05 -19.66
CA GLU A 44 4.83 -0.80 -20.91
C GLU A 44 5.41 -2.19 -20.61
N LEU A 45 6.31 -2.28 -19.62
CA LEU A 45 6.92 -3.54 -19.23
C LEU A 45 5.96 -4.46 -18.49
N MET A 46 5.09 -3.92 -17.66
CA MET A 46 4.02 -4.66 -16.99
C MET A 46 3.05 -5.29 -18.00
N GLU A 47 2.62 -4.52 -19.00
CA GLU A 47 1.77 -5.04 -20.09
C GLU A 47 2.46 -6.19 -20.85
N LYS A 48 3.73 -6.02 -21.23
CA LYS A 48 4.52 -7.06 -21.90
C LYS A 48 4.70 -8.31 -21.06
N ALA A 49 4.77 -8.17 -19.75
CA ALA A 49 4.89 -9.27 -18.79
C ALA A 49 3.53 -9.89 -18.41
N HIS A 50 2.42 -9.38 -18.99
CA HIS A 50 1.06 -9.79 -18.65
C HIS A 50 0.71 -9.63 -17.17
N VAL A 51 1.28 -8.61 -16.52
CA VAL A 51 0.90 -8.21 -15.16
C VAL A 51 -0.52 -7.64 -15.21
N ASN A 52 -1.39 -8.11 -14.33
CA ASN A 52 -2.78 -7.64 -14.23
C ASN A 52 -3.17 -7.15 -12.83
N VAL A 53 -2.22 -7.19 -11.88
CA VAL A 53 -2.40 -6.66 -10.54
C VAL A 53 -1.05 -6.21 -9.97
N VAL A 54 -1.05 -5.12 -9.20
CA VAL A 54 0.09 -4.70 -8.40
C VAL A 54 -0.32 -4.34 -6.98
N THR A 55 0.57 -4.57 -6.01
CA THR A 55 0.43 -4.02 -4.67
C THR A 55 1.12 -2.66 -4.63
N LEU A 56 0.39 -1.61 -4.29
CA LEU A 56 0.84 -0.23 -4.35
C LEU A 56 0.84 0.42 -2.96
N GLY A 57 1.83 1.24 -2.66
CA GLY A 57 1.85 2.08 -1.45
C GLY A 57 2.46 1.46 -0.20
N VAL A 58 3.00 0.23 -0.25
CA VAL A 58 3.55 -0.49 0.93
C VAL A 58 4.57 0.35 1.73
N PHE A 59 5.39 1.16 1.04
CA PHE A 59 6.46 1.95 1.66
C PHE A 59 6.24 3.45 1.60
N SER A 60 5.11 3.90 1.09
CA SER A 60 4.90 5.29 0.65
C SER A 60 4.42 6.23 1.76
N TRP A 61 4.44 5.83 3.05
CA TRP A 61 3.94 6.71 4.12
C TRP A 61 4.62 8.09 4.13
N SER A 62 5.95 8.12 3.94
CA SER A 62 6.69 9.38 3.91
C SER A 62 6.31 10.28 2.74
N THR A 63 5.92 9.72 1.61
CA THR A 63 5.49 10.45 0.42
C THR A 63 4.03 10.89 0.54
N ILE A 64 3.19 10.06 1.16
CA ILE A 64 1.78 10.35 1.41
C ILE A 64 1.64 11.41 2.52
N GLU A 65 2.43 11.30 3.59
CA GLU A 65 2.39 12.21 4.74
C GLU A 65 3.83 12.66 5.08
N PRO A 66 4.40 13.62 4.31
CA PRO A 66 5.76 14.11 4.52
C PRO A 66 5.93 14.83 5.85
N GLN A 67 4.87 15.45 6.36
CA GLN A 67 4.78 16.06 7.68
C GLN A 67 3.47 15.63 8.35
N GLU A 68 3.46 15.61 9.67
CA GLU A 68 2.28 15.18 10.43
C GLU A 68 1.03 15.98 10.07
N GLY A 69 0.02 15.28 9.57
CA GLY A 69 -1.28 15.86 9.19
C GLY A 69 -1.33 16.47 7.79
N GLU A 70 -0.23 16.46 7.05
CA GLU A 70 -0.16 16.94 5.67
C GLU A 70 -0.21 15.75 4.70
N PHE A 71 -1.34 15.55 4.01
CA PHE A 71 -1.56 14.39 3.15
C PHE A 71 -1.53 14.76 1.68
N HIS A 72 -0.69 14.07 0.91
CA HIS A 72 -0.51 14.20 -0.53
C HIS A 72 -0.93 12.88 -1.21
N LEU A 73 -2.17 12.81 -1.68
CA LEU A 73 -2.76 11.59 -2.24
C LEU A 73 -2.98 11.66 -3.76
N ASP A 74 -2.85 12.83 -4.38
CA ASP A 74 -3.18 13.02 -5.80
C ASP A 74 -2.27 12.19 -6.71
N TRP A 75 -0.96 12.16 -6.44
CA TRP A 75 -0.02 11.35 -7.21
C TRP A 75 -0.38 9.86 -7.19
N LEU A 76 -0.87 9.38 -6.04
CA LEU A 76 -1.27 7.98 -5.86
C LEU A 76 -2.54 7.69 -6.68
N ALA A 77 -3.50 8.64 -6.69
CA ALA A 77 -4.70 8.56 -7.52
C ALA A 77 -4.34 8.51 -9.01
N ASP A 78 -3.43 9.38 -9.46
CA ASP A 78 -2.97 9.41 -10.85
C ASP A 78 -2.34 8.07 -11.28
N ILE A 79 -1.52 7.47 -10.41
CA ILE A 79 -0.92 6.15 -10.66
C ILE A 79 -2.00 5.05 -10.73
N ILE A 80 -2.95 5.03 -9.78
CA ILE A 80 -4.03 4.03 -9.76
C ILE A 80 -4.88 4.13 -11.04
N HIS A 81 -5.28 5.35 -11.42
CA HIS A 81 -6.09 5.55 -12.62
C HIS A 81 -5.32 5.18 -13.90
N ASN A 82 -4.02 5.48 -13.95
CA ASN A 82 -3.19 5.10 -15.08
C ASN A 82 -3.05 3.57 -15.20
N LEU A 83 -2.79 2.88 -14.11
CA LEU A 83 -2.73 1.41 -14.08
C LEU A 83 -4.06 0.78 -14.50
N TYR A 84 -5.18 1.30 -13.97
CA TYR A 84 -6.51 0.83 -14.32
C TYR A 84 -6.82 1.00 -15.82
N ALA A 85 -6.42 2.14 -16.41
CA ALA A 85 -6.58 2.38 -17.86
C ALA A 85 -5.80 1.38 -18.73
N HIS A 86 -4.74 0.75 -18.19
CA HIS A 86 -3.95 -0.29 -18.85
C HIS A 86 -4.34 -1.72 -18.41
N GLY A 87 -5.50 -1.87 -17.75
CA GLY A 87 -6.01 -3.20 -17.34
C GLY A 87 -5.27 -3.83 -16.15
N ILE A 88 -4.55 -3.03 -15.38
CA ILE A 88 -3.80 -3.47 -14.20
C ILE A 88 -4.56 -3.03 -12.95
N SER A 89 -5.07 -3.99 -12.19
CA SER A 89 -5.76 -3.74 -10.92
C SER A 89 -4.77 -3.38 -9.81
N THR A 90 -5.22 -2.59 -8.85
CA THR A 90 -4.39 -2.18 -7.70
C THR A 90 -4.89 -2.79 -6.40
N ILE A 91 -3.99 -3.43 -5.66
CA ILE A 91 -4.18 -3.74 -4.25
C ILE A 91 -3.53 -2.60 -3.47
N LEU A 92 -4.34 -1.67 -2.96
CA LEU A 92 -3.82 -0.56 -2.18
C LEU A 92 -3.43 -1.04 -0.78
N ALA A 93 -2.13 -0.97 -0.48
CA ALA A 93 -1.60 -1.37 0.80
C ALA A 93 -1.69 -0.23 1.82
N THR A 94 -1.85 -0.59 3.09
CA THR A 94 -1.61 0.35 4.19
C THR A 94 -0.10 0.49 4.40
N PRO A 95 0.48 1.72 4.42
CA PRO A 95 1.93 1.93 4.44
C PRO A 95 2.55 1.79 5.84
N SER A 96 1.85 1.15 6.75
CA SER A 96 2.14 1.11 8.19
C SER A 96 3.50 0.51 8.54
N ALA A 97 4.02 -0.43 7.72
CA ALA A 97 5.32 -1.05 7.95
C ALA A 97 6.52 -0.10 7.75
N ALA A 98 6.35 0.99 7.00
CA ALA A 98 7.40 1.94 6.63
C ALA A 98 7.10 3.34 7.15
N ARG A 99 7.00 3.46 8.47
CA ARG A 99 6.70 4.74 9.13
C ARG A 99 7.66 5.86 8.70
N PRO A 100 7.19 7.10 8.56
CA PRO A 100 8.01 8.24 8.20
C PRO A 100 9.00 8.62 9.32
N ALA A 101 10.07 9.30 8.94
CA ALA A 101 11.11 9.71 9.89
C ALA A 101 10.56 10.68 10.96
N TRP A 102 9.69 11.62 10.56
CA TRP A 102 9.10 12.60 11.47
C TRP A 102 8.38 11.94 12.66
N LEU A 103 7.73 10.78 12.44
CA LEU A 103 6.99 10.07 13.49
C LEU A 103 7.91 9.65 14.64
N ALA A 104 9.10 9.12 14.33
CA ALA A 104 10.03 8.71 15.37
C ALA A 104 10.92 9.86 15.89
N GLN A 105 11.05 10.95 15.14
CA GLN A 105 11.71 12.16 15.62
C GLN A 105 10.84 12.89 16.64
N LYS A 106 9.55 13.03 16.34
CA LYS A 106 8.59 13.73 17.22
C LYS A 106 8.17 12.87 18.42
N TYR A 107 8.05 11.56 18.21
CA TYR A 107 7.58 10.58 19.19
C TYR A 107 8.57 9.43 19.34
N PRO A 108 9.73 9.63 20.00
CA PRO A 108 10.78 8.61 20.12
C PRO A 108 10.33 7.28 20.71
N GLU A 109 9.26 7.29 21.53
CA GLU A 109 8.66 6.12 22.17
C GLU A 109 7.97 5.17 21.19
N VAL A 110 7.69 5.58 19.96
CA VAL A 110 7.16 4.68 18.94
C VAL A 110 8.17 3.64 18.48
N ARG A 111 9.46 3.85 18.75
CA ARG A 111 10.52 2.90 18.41
C ARG A 111 10.50 1.71 19.35
N ARG A 112 10.63 0.52 18.77
CA ARG A 112 10.68 -0.73 19.50
C ARG A 112 11.86 -0.77 20.50
N VAL A 113 11.61 -1.34 21.66
CA VAL A 113 12.64 -1.69 22.64
C VAL A 113 12.92 -3.20 22.52
N ARG A 114 14.18 -3.57 22.38
CA ARG A 114 14.63 -4.96 22.28
C ARG A 114 14.64 -5.65 23.65
N GLY A 115 14.88 -6.96 23.66
CA GLY A 115 14.99 -7.75 24.89
C GLY A 115 16.14 -7.34 25.81
N ASP A 116 17.19 -6.74 25.26
CA ASP A 116 18.32 -6.13 25.99
C ASP A 116 17.99 -4.72 26.55
N ARG A 117 16.73 -4.30 26.45
CA ARG A 117 16.20 -2.99 26.87
C ARG A 117 16.76 -1.79 26.09
N VAL A 118 17.43 -2.04 24.97
CA VAL A 118 17.91 -0.98 24.09
C VAL A 118 16.82 -0.60 23.10
N ARG A 119 16.57 0.70 22.94
CA ARG A 119 15.63 1.23 21.95
C ARG A 119 16.26 1.16 20.57
N GLU A 120 15.51 0.60 19.59
CA GLU A 120 15.94 0.53 18.18
C GLU A 120 16.25 1.93 17.63
N LEU A 121 17.27 1.97 16.75
CA LEU A 121 17.61 3.17 16.00
C LEU A 121 16.66 3.33 14.79
N TYR A 122 16.91 4.37 13.97
CA TYR A 122 16.11 4.67 12.78
C TYR A 122 16.38 3.75 11.58
N ASN A 123 17.44 2.96 11.64
CA ASN A 123 17.81 1.98 10.63
C ASN A 123 16.93 0.72 10.71
N ARG A 124 16.66 0.11 9.59
CA ARG A 124 15.85 -1.09 9.36
C ARG A 124 14.34 -0.81 9.30
N ARG A 125 13.65 -1.65 8.54
CA ARG A 125 12.20 -1.78 8.49
C ARG A 125 11.66 -2.26 9.84
N GLN A 126 10.42 -1.87 10.14
CA GLN A 126 9.67 -2.39 11.29
C GLN A 126 10.39 -2.20 12.63
N ASN A 127 11.04 -1.06 12.81
CA ASN A 127 11.70 -0.69 14.06
C ASN A 127 10.76 0.05 15.05
N HIS A 128 9.46 0.03 14.78
CA HIS A 128 8.41 0.58 15.64
C HIS A 128 7.81 -0.48 16.58
N CYS A 129 7.19 -0.01 17.63
CA CYS A 129 6.46 -0.83 18.59
C CYS A 129 4.99 -0.90 18.16
N TYR A 130 4.51 -2.07 17.78
CA TYR A 130 3.11 -2.28 17.37
C TYR A 130 2.08 -2.00 18.46
N THR A 131 2.50 -2.02 19.72
CA THR A 131 1.64 -1.71 20.88
C THR A 131 1.72 -0.25 21.33
N SER A 132 2.57 0.58 20.69
CA SER A 132 2.63 2.02 20.97
C SER A 132 1.27 2.68 20.66
N PRO A 133 0.63 3.36 21.64
CA PRO A 133 -0.64 4.02 21.39
C PRO A 133 -0.54 5.08 20.28
N ILE A 134 0.55 5.85 20.28
CA ILE A 134 0.80 6.89 19.27
C ILE A 134 0.97 6.27 17.88
N TYR A 135 1.77 5.20 17.77
CA TYR A 135 1.92 4.52 16.48
C TYR A 135 0.56 4.04 15.95
N ARG A 136 -0.24 3.41 16.79
CA ARG A 136 -1.58 2.90 16.41
C ARG A 136 -2.55 4.01 16.03
N GLU A 137 -2.51 5.15 16.73
CA GLU A 137 -3.29 6.33 16.39
C GLU A 137 -2.93 6.85 15.00
N LYS A 138 -1.63 7.01 14.70
CA LYS A 138 -1.17 7.52 13.40
C LYS A 138 -1.46 6.55 12.26
N VAL A 139 -1.32 5.25 12.50
CA VAL A 139 -1.75 4.22 11.53
C VAL A 139 -3.25 4.34 11.24
N ALA A 140 -4.09 4.45 12.26
CA ALA A 140 -5.53 4.59 12.07
C ALA A 140 -5.91 5.87 11.29
N ILE A 141 -5.15 6.95 11.45
CA ILE A 141 -5.36 8.20 10.70
C ILE A 141 -5.03 7.99 9.22
N ILE A 142 -3.84 7.49 8.89
CA ILE A 142 -3.44 7.32 7.49
C ILE A 142 -4.31 6.28 6.77
N ASP A 143 -4.63 5.16 7.42
CA ASP A 143 -5.50 4.13 6.85
C ASP A 143 -6.89 4.68 6.55
N ARG A 144 -7.44 5.53 7.44
CA ARG A 144 -8.70 6.23 7.21
C ARG A 144 -8.60 7.18 6.01
N LYS A 145 -7.51 7.95 5.91
CA LYS A 145 -7.30 8.87 4.78
C LYS A 145 -7.24 8.14 3.44
N LEU A 146 -6.57 6.99 3.41
CA LEU A 146 -6.56 6.13 2.22
C LEU A 146 -7.95 5.60 1.90
N ALA A 147 -8.69 5.11 2.90
CA ALA A 147 -10.05 4.59 2.71
C ALA A 147 -11.03 5.69 2.27
N GLU A 148 -10.96 6.89 2.85
CA GLU A 148 -11.77 8.05 2.46
C GLU A 148 -11.51 8.47 1.01
N ARG A 149 -10.27 8.38 0.54
CA ARG A 149 -9.89 8.83 -0.81
C ARG A 149 -10.15 7.78 -1.89
N PHE A 150 -9.93 6.50 -1.58
CA PHE A 150 -9.90 5.42 -2.56
C PHE A 150 -10.97 4.35 -2.36
N GLY A 151 -11.82 4.47 -1.34
CA GLY A 151 -12.80 3.43 -1.02
C GLY A 151 -13.84 3.18 -2.13
N ASP A 152 -14.10 4.18 -2.95
CA ASP A 152 -15.04 4.12 -4.08
C ASP A 152 -14.34 4.04 -5.45
N ASP A 153 -13.01 4.01 -5.49
CA ASP A 153 -12.25 3.86 -6.73
C ASP A 153 -12.44 2.46 -7.33
N PRO A 154 -12.40 2.30 -8.66
CA PRO A 154 -12.68 1.06 -9.36
C PRO A 154 -11.64 -0.04 -9.11
#